data_71e0e8e39045868e2a5d870d73b24320
#
_entry.id   71e0e8e39045868e2a5d870d73b24320
#
_cell.length_a   1.000
_cell.length_b   1.000
_cell.length_c   1.000
_cell.angle_alpha   90.00
_cell.angle_beta   90.00
_cell.angle_gamma   90.00
#
_symmetry.space_group_name_H-M   'P 1'
#
loop_
_entity.id
_entity.type
_entity.pdbx_description
1 polymer ?
#
loop_
_entity_poly.entity_id
_entity_poly.type
_entity_poly.pdbx_seq_one_letter_code
_entity_poly.pdbx_strand_id
1 'polypeptide(L)'
;MYNLILDFVESKIEGFVRPEIIFDEEFTYGVESRDISVPVNYTCSIEQHAWWKRFMVKYLMFEHGLCLTEKDDYTFSLLHEIGHYITLEGIDSDTIYQSYNADMRKIKQNVTAYEYEKGYREIRIERMADLWAIDFIETYPEVLELGYSINY
;
A
#
# COMPACT_ATOMS: atom_id res chain seq x y z
N MET A 1 -8.06 -10.85 9.11
CA MET A 1 -8.29 -9.67 8.23
C MET A 1 -7.57 -9.82 6.92
N TYR A 2 -6.25 -9.81 6.89
CA TYR A 2 -5.49 -9.94 5.64
C TYR A 2 -5.95 -11.11 4.76
N ASN A 3 -6.26 -12.28 5.34
CA ASN A 3 -6.76 -13.43 4.58
C ASN A 3 -8.07 -13.13 3.85
N LEU A 4 -9.00 -12.40 4.45
CA LEU A 4 -10.27 -12.04 3.79
C LEU A 4 -10.02 -11.15 2.58
N ILE A 5 -9.09 -10.20 2.70
CA ILE A 5 -8.71 -9.32 1.59
C ILE A 5 -7.98 -10.12 0.50
N LEU A 6 -7.04 -11.02 0.88
CA LEU A 6 -6.36 -11.88 -0.08
C LEU A 6 -7.32 -12.85 -0.79
N ASP A 7 -8.26 -13.48 -0.04
CA ASP A 7 -9.32 -14.33 -0.61
C ASP A 7 -10.15 -13.55 -1.64
N PHE A 8 -10.47 -12.30 -1.30
CA PHE A 8 -11.22 -11.42 -2.18
C PHE A 8 -10.43 -11.08 -3.44
N VAL A 9 -9.16 -10.66 -3.31
CA VAL A 9 -8.28 -10.36 -4.45
C VAL A 9 -8.14 -11.57 -5.37
N GLU A 10 -7.89 -12.76 -4.80
CA GLU A 10 -7.80 -14.01 -5.55
C GLU A 10 -9.10 -14.33 -6.31
N SER A 11 -10.25 -14.03 -5.72
CA SER A 11 -11.55 -14.23 -6.37
C SER A 11 -11.80 -13.30 -7.56
N LYS A 12 -11.09 -12.17 -7.64
CA LYS A 12 -11.28 -11.13 -8.67
C LYS A 12 -10.20 -11.15 -9.76
N ILE A 13 -9.02 -11.67 -9.47
CA ILE A 13 -7.89 -11.68 -10.40
C ILE A 13 -7.56 -13.10 -10.81
N GLU A 14 -7.84 -13.42 -12.08
CA GLU A 14 -7.51 -14.71 -12.65
C GLU A 14 -5.98 -14.93 -12.66
N GLY A 15 -5.55 -16.09 -12.14
CA GLY A 15 -4.14 -16.45 -12.07
C GLY A 15 -3.35 -15.77 -10.95
N PHE A 16 -4.02 -15.05 -10.04
CA PHE A 16 -3.35 -14.47 -8.87
C PHE A 16 -2.75 -15.59 -8.00
N VAL A 17 -1.46 -15.50 -7.76
CA VAL A 17 -0.74 -16.37 -6.83
C VAL A 17 -0.52 -15.57 -5.54
N ARG A 18 -0.94 -16.11 -4.41
CA ARG A 18 -0.79 -15.41 -3.12
C ARG A 18 0.67 -15.24 -2.78
N PRO A 19 1.07 -14.03 -2.35
CA PRO A 19 2.37 -13.83 -1.73
C PRO A 19 2.44 -14.56 -0.37
N GLU A 20 3.65 -14.88 0.06
CA GLU A 20 3.89 -15.26 1.44
C GLU A 20 3.61 -14.07 2.36
N ILE A 21 2.93 -14.32 3.49
CA ILE A 21 2.64 -13.28 4.46
C ILE A 21 3.53 -13.46 5.68
N ILE A 22 4.28 -12.41 5.99
CA ILE A 22 5.14 -12.35 7.17
C ILE A 22 4.51 -11.38 8.18
N PHE A 23 4.62 -11.70 9.47
CA PHE A 23 4.15 -10.81 10.54
C PHE A 23 5.29 -9.93 11.02
N ASP A 24 5.12 -8.62 10.94
CA ASP A 24 6.10 -7.62 11.33
C ASP A 24 5.41 -6.43 12.04
N GLU A 25 6.09 -5.30 12.16
CA GLU A 25 5.54 -4.08 12.78
C GLU A 25 4.80 -3.20 11.77
N GLU A 26 5.12 -3.29 10.49
CA GLU A 26 4.61 -2.44 9.41
C GLU A 26 4.18 -3.24 8.18
N PHE A 27 3.42 -2.59 7.31
CA PHE A 27 3.19 -3.08 5.95
C PHE A 27 4.43 -2.81 5.11
N THR A 28 4.97 -3.85 4.49
CA THR A 28 6.08 -3.72 3.54
C THR A 28 6.06 -4.83 2.51
N TYR A 29 6.58 -4.57 1.33
CA TYR A 29 6.85 -5.57 0.30
C TYR A 29 8.33 -5.90 0.24
N GLY A 30 8.67 -7.17 0.41
CA GLY A 30 10.03 -7.68 0.28
C GLY A 30 10.40 -7.87 -1.20
N VAL A 31 11.27 -6.99 -1.72
CA VAL A 31 11.66 -7.01 -3.15
C VAL A 31 12.36 -8.30 -3.55
N GLU A 32 13.22 -8.84 -2.68
CA GLU A 32 13.98 -10.07 -2.97
C GLU A 32 13.18 -11.32 -2.68
N SER A 33 12.50 -11.35 -1.53
CA SER A 33 11.71 -12.49 -1.06
C SER A 33 10.35 -12.60 -1.72
N ARG A 34 9.82 -11.48 -2.22
CA ARG A 34 8.48 -11.33 -2.80
C ARG A 34 7.36 -11.71 -1.81
N ASP A 35 7.61 -11.46 -0.54
CA ASP A 35 6.63 -11.57 0.53
C ASP A 35 5.98 -10.21 0.85
N ILE A 36 4.92 -10.26 1.64
CA ILE A 36 4.27 -9.06 2.19
C ILE A 36 4.26 -9.16 3.70
N SER A 37 4.87 -8.17 4.36
CA SER A 37 4.75 -8.02 5.80
C SER A 37 3.44 -7.33 6.18
N VAL A 38 2.80 -7.83 7.23
CA VAL A 38 1.59 -7.24 7.79
C VAL A 38 1.77 -7.03 9.29
N PRO A 39 1.27 -5.91 9.85
CA PRO A 39 1.43 -5.64 11.28
C PRO A 39 0.68 -6.64 12.16
N VAL A 40 1.38 -7.18 13.16
CA VAL A 40 0.82 -8.13 14.15
C VAL A 40 -0.28 -7.49 14.98
N ASN A 41 -0.09 -6.24 15.39
CA ASN A 41 -0.99 -5.47 16.24
C ASN A 41 -1.29 -4.12 15.60
N TYR A 42 -2.13 -4.12 14.59
CA TYR A 42 -2.51 -2.87 13.92
C TYR A 42 -3.17 -1.83 14.83
N THR A 43 -3.86 -2.26 15.86
CA THR A 43 -4.51 -1.38 16.85
C THR A 43 -3.55 -0.64 17.78
N CYS A 44 -2.33 -1.15 18.00
CA CYS A 44 -1.37 -0.55 18.93
C CYS A 44 -0.67 0.69 18.38
N SER A 45 -0.75 0.94 17.08
CA SER A 45 -0.02 2.01 16.41
C SER A 45 -0.84 3.27 16.13
N ILE A 46 -2.05 3.38 16.70
CA ILE A 46 -3.01 4.45 16.37
C ILE A 46 -2.41 5.86 16.56
N GLU A 47 -1.60 6.10 17.59
CA GLU A 47 -1.03 7.42 17.82
C GLU A 47 0.18 7.71 16.90
N GLN A 48 1.04 6.74 16.66
CA GLN A 48 2.21 6.91 15.78
C GLN A 48 1.81 7.06 14.31
N HIS A 49 0.74 6.38 13.88
CA HIS A 49 0.27 6.41 12.49
C HIS A 49 -0.86 7.40 12.24
N ALA A 50 -1.35 8.13 13.24
CA ALA A 50 -2.45 9.10 13.07
C ALA A 50 -2.13 10.19 12.05
N TRP A 51 -0.88 10.65 11.99
CA TRP A 51 -0.44 11.60 10.96
C TRP A 51 -0.45 10.95 9.57
N TRP A 52 0.09 9.75 9.45
CA TRP A 52 0.15 9.00 8.20
C TRP A 52 -1.24 8.74 7.62
N LYS A 53 -2.18 8.24 8.44
CA LYS A 53 -3.56 8.00 8.04
C LYS A 53 -4.22 9.27 7.49
N ARG A 54 -4.06 10.39 8.20
CA ARG A 54 -4.59 11.68 7.74
C ARG A 54 -3.92 12.18 6.47
N PHE A 55 -2.63 11.95 6.33
CA PHE A 55 -1.91 12.26 5.10
C PHE A 55 -2.47 11.44 3.94
N MET A 56 -2.58 10.12 4.07
CA MET A 56 -3.07 9.23 3.00
C MET A 56 -4.49 9.57 2.58
N VAL A 57 -5.41 9.80 3.51
CA VAL A 57 -6.78 10.22 3.20
C VAL A 57 -6.79 11.50 2.36
N LYS A 58 -6.00 12.49 2.74
CA LYS A 58 -5.89 13.75 1.99
C LYS A 58 -5.22 13.58 0.63
N TYR A 59 -4.10 12.85 0.60
CA TYR A 59 -3.35 12.59 -0.61
C TYR A 59 -4.22 11.88 -1.65
N LEU A 60 -4.88 10.81 -1.28
CA LEU A 60 -5.73 10.03 -2.18
C LEU A 60 -6.92 10.87 -2.69
N MET A 61 -7.53 11.67 -1.83
CA MET A 61 -8.62 12.55 -2.22
C MET A 61 -8.17 13.65 -3.19
N PHE A 62 -7.07 14.35 -2.89
CA PHE A 62 -6.63 15.50 -3.68
C PHE A 62 -5.91 15.11 -4.97
N GLU A 63 -5.09 14.07 -4.94
CA GLU A 63 -4.28 13.69 -6.10
C GLU A 63 -4.98 12.66 -7.00
N HIS A 64 -5.89 11.86 -6.45
CA HIS A 64 -6.53 10.75 -7.17
C HIS A 64 -8.06 10.77 -7.16
N GLY A 65 -8.68 11.66 -6.38
CA GLY A 65 -10.14 11.72 -6.26
C GLY A 65 -10.77 10.57 -5.47
N LEU A 66 -9.95 9.71 -4.84
CA LEU A 66 -10.44 8.57 -4.04
C LEU A 66 -10.75 9.03 -2.62
N CYS A 67 -12.03 8.98 -2.24
CA CYS A 67 -12.50 9.36 -0.91
C CYS A 67 -12.48 8.15 0.04
N LEU A 68 -11.42 8.03 0.83
CA LEU A 68 -11.30 7.06 1.91
C LEU A 68 -11.46 7.73 3.27
N THR A 69 -11.64 6.91 4.30
CA THR A 69 -11.62 7.31 5.71
C THR A 69 -10.42 6.70 6.41
N GLU A 70 -10.11 7.15 7.63
CA GLU A 70 -9.02 6.56 8.43
C GLU A 70 -9.24 5.07 8.75
N LYS A 71 -10.47 4.57 8.63
CA LYS A 71 -10.80 3.14 8.82
C LYS A 71 -10.37 2.27 7.65
N ASP A 72 -10.22 2.86 6.47
CA ASP A 72 -9.85 2.17 5.24
C ASP A 72 -8.34 1.96 5.13
N ASP A 73 -7.55 2.59 6.02
CA ASP A 73 -6.09 2.60 5.98
C ASP A 73 -5.48 1.18 5.93
N TYR A 74 -5.99 0.25 6.73
CA TYR A 74 -5.49 -1.13 6.70
C TYR A 74 -5.71 -1.78 5.33
N THR A 75 -6.91 -1.66 4.79
CA THR A 75 -7.26 -2.27 3.51
C THR A 75 -6.44 -1.64 2.39
N PHE A 76 -6.34 -0.29 2.37
CA PHE A 76 -5.54 0.40 1.37
C PHE A 76 -4.05 0.02 1.48
N SER A 77 -3.47 0.00 2.69
CA SER A 77 -2.07 -0.35 2.88
C SER A 77 -1.77 -1.78 2.41
N LEU A 78 -2.62 -2.75 2.74
CA LEU A 78 -2.44 -4.11 2.25
C LEU A 78 -2.59 -4.21 0.73
N LEU A 79 -3.56 -3.53 0.15
CA LEU A 79 -3.73 -3.49 -1.31
C LEU A 79 -2.54 -2.80 -2.01
N HIS A 80 -1.95 -1.79 -1.38
CA HIS A 80 -0.73 -1.16 -1.89
C HIS A 80 0.44 -2.16 -1.95
N GLU A 81 0.68 -2.95 -0.91
CA GLU A 81 1.74 -3.98 -0.92
C GLU A 81 1.45 -5.09 -1.94
N ILE A 82 0.18 -5.47 -2.10
CA ILE A 82 -0.24 -6.38 -3.20
C ILE A 82 0.02 -5.72 -4.56
N GLY A 83 -0.17 -4.41 -4.65
CA GLY A 83 0.16 -3.62 -5.84
C GLY A 83 1.63 -3.74 -6.21
N HIS A 84 2.56 -3.63 -5.26
CA HIS A 84 3.98 -3.90 -5.49
C HIS A 84 4.21 -5.33 -5.97
N TYR A 85 3.63 -6.31 -5.30
CA TYR A 85 3.75 -7.73 -5.65
C TYR A 85 3.36 -8.00 -7.10
N ILE A 86 2.27 -7.39 -7.58
CA ILE A 86 1.76 -7.56 -8.94
C ILE A 86 2.54 -6.73 -9.95
N THR A 87 2.76 -5.45 -9.68
CA THR A 87 3.34 -4.52 -10.65
C THR A 87 4.84 -4.70 -10.87
N LEU A 88 5.54 -5.30 -9.90
CA LEU A 88 6.97 -5.60 -9.98
C LEU A 88 7.23 -7.06 -10.39
N GLU A 89 6.20 -7.81 -10.78
CA GLU A 89 6.36 -9.19 -11.23
C GLU A 89 7.26 -9.25 -12.47
N GLY A 90 8.23 -10.18 -12.44
CA GLY A 90 9.17 -10.40 -13.56
C GLY A 90 10.28 -9.36 -13.68
N ILE A 91 10.33 -8.35 -12.81
CA ILE A 91 11.43 -7.37 -12.75
C ILE A 91 12.45 -7.88 -11.73
N ASP A 92 13.73 -7.89 -12.10
CA ASP A 92 14.79 -8.30 -11.18
C ASP A 92 15.02 -7.24 -10.08
N SER A 93 15.48 -7.69 -8.90
CA SER A 93 15.66 -6.84 -7.73
C SER A 93 16.65 -5.71 -7.95
N ASP A 94 17.73 -5.93 -8.69
CA ASP A 94 18.74 -4.90 -8.97
C ASP A 94 18.12 -3.75 -9.78
N THR A 95 17.29 -4.07 -10.78
CA THR A 95 16.56 -3.07 -11.58
C THR A 95 15.59 -2.28 -10.70
N ILE A 96 14.87 -2.95 -9.80
CA ILE A 96 13.96 -2.29 -8.85
C ILE A 96 14.74 -1.33 -7.94
N TYR A 97 15.83 -1.77 -7.31
CA TYR A 97 16.64 -0.94 -6.42
C TYR A 97 17.29 0.24 -7.15
N GLN A 98 17.78 0.04 -8.37
CA GLN A 98 18.34 1.13 -9.19
C GLN A 98 17.28 2.19 -9.50
N SER A 99 16.07 1.77 -9.88
CA SER A 99 14.95 2.67 -10.16
C SER A 99 14.53 3.44 -8.90
N TYR A 100 14.36 2.73 -7.78
CA TYR A 100 14.03 3.33 -6.49
C TYR A 100 15.05 4.39 -6.07
N ASN A 101 16.33 4.02 -6.06
CA ASN A 101 17.40 4.94 -5.66
C ASN A 101 17.51 6.16 -6.59
N ALA A 102 17.30 5.98 -7.89
CA ALA A 102 17.32 7.09 -8.85
C ALA A 102 16.17 8.07 -8.60
N ASP A 103 14.99 7.57 -8.29
CA ASP A 103 13.82 8.41 -8.03
C ASP A 103 13.90 9.06 -6.64
N MET A 104 14.38 8.36 -5.61
CA MET A 104 14.60 8.92 -4.27
C MET A 104 15.54 10.12 -4.26
N ARG A 105 16.58 10.12 -5.11
CA ARG A 105 17.49 11.26 -5.26
C ARG A 105 16.85 12.52 -5.82
N LYS A 106 15.69 12.41 -6.46
CA LYS A 106 14.93 13.53 -7.02
C LYS A 106 14.00 14.20 -5.99
N ILE A 107 13.73 13.53 -4.87
CA ILE A 107 12.87 14.08 -3.82
C ILE A 107 13.56 15.29 -3.20
N LYS A 108 12.86 16.41 -3.17
CA LYS A 108 13.37 17.64 -2.57
C LYS A 108 13.58 17.44 -1.07
N GLN A 109 14.76 17.84 -0.61
CA GLN A 109 15.07 17.96 0.82
C GLN A 109 14.68 19.37 1.31
N ASN A 110 14.57 19.58 2.60
CA ASN A 110 14.17 20.86 3.21
C ASN A 110 12.77 21.36 2.80
N VAL A 111 11.84 20.44 2.66
CA VAL A 111 10.42 20.69 2.43
C VAL A 111 9.61 20.26 3.66
N THR A 112 8.32 20.56 3.69
CA THR A 112 7.42 20.07 4.75
C THR A 112 7.33 18.53 4.72
N ALA A 113 6.92 17.92 5.85
CA ALA A 113 6.69 16.49 5.91
C ALA A 113 5.66 16.04 4.85
N TYR A 114 4.61 16.84 4.63
CA TYR A 114 3.61 16.55 3.60
C TYR A 114 4.20 16.53 2.19
N GLU A 115 5.03 17.53 1.85
CA GLU A 115 5.67 17.61 0.52
C GLU A 115 6.67 16.48 0.30
N TYR A 116 7.39 16.08 1.35
CA TYR A 116 8.31 14.94 1.29
C TYR A 116 7.55 13.65 1.01
N GLU A 117 6.51 13.36 1.81
CA GLU A 117 5.70 12.15 1.64
C GLU A 117 4.98 12.12 0.30
N LYS A 118 4.46 13.25 -0.16
CA LYS A 118 3.90 13.37 -1.50
C LYS A 118 4.96 13.02 -2.56
N GLY A 119 6.17 13.56 -2.45
CA GLY A 119 7.28 13.24 -3.35
C GLY A 119 7.66 11.76 -3.31
N TYR A 120 7.63 11.14 -2.13
CA TYR A 120 7.86 9.70 -1.98
C TYR A 120 6.77 8.87 -2.69
N ARG A 121 5.49 9.19 -2.50
CA ARG A 121 4.38 8.50 -3.19
C ARG A 121 4.39 8.68 -4.71
N GLU A 122 5.05 9.71 -5.22
CA GLU A 122 5.19 9.97 -6.66
C GLU A 122 6.37 9.25 -7.32
N ILE A 123 7.29 8.62 -6.56
CA ILE A 123 8.31 7.78 -7.16
C ILE A 123 7.65 6.59 -7.86
N ARG A 124 8.28 6.12 -8.93
CA ARG A 124 7.65 5.24 -9.91
C ARG A 124 7.05 3.98 -9.31
N ILE A 125 7.80 3.28 -8.47
CA ILE A 125 7.33 2.00 -7.89
C ILE A 125 6.20 2.21 -6.89
N GLU A 126 6.26 3.25 -6.05
CA GLU A 126 5.19 3.58 -5.10
C GLU A 126 3.92 4.01 -5.84
N ARG A 127 4.08 4.87 -6.85
CA ARG A 127 2.96 5.31 -7.67
C ARG A 127 2.28 4.16 -8.41
N MET A 128 3.03 3.19 -8.93
CA MET A 128 2.45 2.02 -9.58
C MET A 128 1.62 1.18 -8.61
N ALA A 129 2.10 0.98 -7.39
CA ALA A 129 1.38 0.26 -6.35
C ALA A 129 0.12 1.02 -5.92
N ASP A 130 0.22 2.35 -5.71
CA ASP A 130 -0.94 3.20 -5.41
C ASP A 130 -2.00 3.13 -6.49
N LEU A 131 -1.63 3.31 -7.75
CA LEU A 131 -2.58 3.29 -8.87
C LEU A 131 -3.27 1.94 -9.01
N TRP A 132 -2.54 0.85 -8.77
CA TRP A 132 -3.14 -0.47 -8.75
C TRP A 132 -4.16 -0.62 -7.61
N ALA A 133 -3.82 -0.20 -6.40
CA ALA A 133 -4.72 -0.26 -5.24
C ALA A 133 -5.97 0.62 -5.44
N ILE A 134 -5.79 1.82 -6.01
CA ILE A 134 -6.89 2.75 -6.32
C ILE A 134 -7.84 2.13 -7.35
N ASP A 135 -7.32 1.63 -8.47
CA ASP A 135 -8.10 1.00 -9.53
C ASP A 135 -8.87 -0.22 -9.01
N PHE A 136 -8.23 -1.03 -8.16
CA PHE A 136 -8.87 -2.17 -7.53
C PHE A 136 -10.03 -1.75 -6.61
N ILE A 137 -9.85 -0.72 -5.77
CA ILE A 137 -10.90 -0.21 -4.89
C ILE A 137 -12.04 0.42 -5.70
N GLU A 138 -11.74 1.19 -6.74
CA GLU A 138 -12.75 1.80 -7.60
C GLU A 138 -13.59 0.75 -8.34
N THR A 139 -12.94 -0.36 -8.74
CA THR A 139 -13.62 -1.48 -9.41
C THR A 139 -14.42 -2.36 -8.45
N TYR A 140 -13.90 -2.55 -7.23
CA TYR A 140 -14.46 -3.45 -6.21
C TYR A 140 -14.54 -2.77 -4.84
N PRO A 141 -15.38 -1.73 -4.68
CA PRO A 141 -15.43 -0.93 -3.44
C PRO A 141 -15.81 -1.74 -2.20
N GLU A 142 -16.48 -2.88 -2.37
CA GLU A 142 -16.84 -3.80 -1.29
C GLU A 142 -15.62 -4.37 -0.54
N VAL A 143 -14.41 -4.31 -1.11
CA VAL A 143 -13.17 -4.73 -0.42
C VAL A 143 -12.92 -3.92 0.85
N LEU A 144 -13.33 -2.67 0.89
CA LEU A 144 -13.19 -1.81 2.06
C LEU A 144 -13.97 -2.33 3.27
N GLU A 145 -15.13 -2.94 3.06
CA GLU A 145 -15.95 -3.49 4.13
C GLU A 145 -15.28 -4.66 4.85
N LEU A 146 -14.38 -5.38 4.17
CA LEU A 146 -13.62 -6.49 4.75
C LEU A 146 -12.65 -6.02 5.83
N GLY A 147 -12.14 -4.80 5.72
CA GLY A 147 -11.28 -4.17 6.71
C GLY A 147 -12.00 -3.75 7.99
N TYR A 148 -13.33 -3.60 7.96
CA TYR A 148 -14.11 -3.16 9.12
C TYR A 148 -14.47 -4.30 10.10
N SER A 149 -14.31 -5.54 9.70
CA SER A 149 -14.74 -6.72 10.47
C SER A 149 -13.98 -6.96 11.78
N ILE A 150 -13.10 -6.03 12.22
CA ILE A 150 -12.19 -6.22 13.35
C ILE A 150 -12.51 -5.31 14.56
N ASN A 151 -13.41 -4.37 14.43
CA ASN A 151 -13.73 -3.45 15.53
C ASN A 151 -14.90 -3.93 16.42
N TYR A 152 -15.11 -5.27 16.53
CA TYR A 152 -16.08 -5.85 17.46
C TYR A 152 -15.51 -7.05 18.20
#